data_520205f832fd1220cb03a431fe9f9ecc
#
_entry.id   520205f832fd1220cb03a431fe9f9ecc
#
_cell.length_a   1.000
_cell.length_b   1.000
_cell.length_c   1.000
_cell.angle_alpha   90.00
_cell.angle_beta   90.00
_cell.angle_gamma   90.00
#
_symmetry.space_group_name_H-M   'P 1'
#
loop_
_entity.id
_entity.type
_entity.pdbx_description
1 polymer ?
#
loop_
_entity_poly.entity_id
_entity_poly.type
_entity_poly.pdbx_seq_one_letter_code
_entity_poly.pdbx_strand_id
1 'polypeptide(L)'
;MEQGMAGYLFVHFTGEQKDGEQIYFSVSRDGLHWTDLNNGKPVLYSHIGECGVRDPFPVKNPMNGRYYLIATDLRIEKGEGWQAAQERGSRDIIIWESEDLVHWEKERSHTVGIREAGCVWAPEAVFDEEEQACLLYTSPSP
;
A
#
# COMPACT_ATOMS: atom_id res chain seq x y z
N MET A 1 20.64 27.47 -10.11
CA MET A 1 20.24 26.12 -9.63
C MET A 1 18.88 26.26 -8.97
N GLU A 2 17.87 25.77 -9.62
CA GLU A 2 16.59 25.60 -8.96
C GLU A 2 16.80 24.58 -7.84
N GLN A 3 16.68 25.02 -6.60
CA GLN A 3 16.52 24.12 -5.47
C GLN A 3 15.22 23.39 -5.72
N GLY A 4 15.31 22.11 -6.08
CA GLY A 4 14.15 21.26 -6.22
C GLY A 4 13.30 21.40 -4.97
N MET A 5 12.03 21.73 -5.15
CA MET A 5 11.11 21.92 -4.04
C MET A 5 10.91 20.57 -3.37
N ALA A 6 11.53 20.36 -2.21
CA ALA A 6 11.29 19.19 -1.39
C ALA A 6 9.84 19.23 -0.92
N GLY A 7 9.16 18.11 -1.01
CA GLY A 7 7.80 17.92 -0.52
C GLY A 7 7.64 16.54 0.06
N TYR A 8 6.53 16.34 0.73
CA TYR A 8 6.17 15.07 1.34
C TYR A 8 4.92 14.52 0.69
N LEU A 9 4.92 13.22 0.43
CA LEU A 9 3.75 12.45 0.00
C LEU A 9 3.32 11.54 1.15
N PHE A 10 2.07 11.66 1.58
CA PHE A 10 1.45 10.76 2.53
C PHE A 10 0.52 9.82 1.78
N VAL A 11 0.83 8.53 1.85
CA VAL A 11 0.04 7.46 1.27
C VAL A 11 -0.72 6.77 2.40
N HIS A 12 -2.03 6.73 2.31
CA HIS A 12 -2.86 6.24 3.43
C HIS A 12 -4.17 5.62 2.95
N PHE A 13 -4.90 5.04 3.87
CA PHE A 13 -6.31 4.70 3.77
C PHE A 13 -7.06 5.44 4.89
N THR A 14 -8.39 5.43 4.89
CA THR A 14 -9.15 6.28 5.82
C THR A 14 -10.01 5.51 6.83
N GLY A 15 -10.28 4.23 6.61
CA GLY A 15 -11.03 3.39 7.54
C GLY A 15 -12.11 2.55 6.86
N GLU A 16 -13.07 2.05 7.62
CA GLU A 16 -14.03 1.03 7.21
C GLU A 16 -15.30 1.57 6.54
N GLN A 17 -15.38 2.88 6.28
CA GLN A 17 -16.50 3.47 5.56
C GLN A 17 -16.38 3.18 4.06
N LYS A 18 -17.45 3.45 3.32
CA LYS A 18 -17.47 3.29 1.86
C LYS A 18 -16.25 3.93 1.22
N ASP A 19 -15.52 3.17 0.41
CA ASP A 19 -14.29 3.54 -0.28
C ASP A 19 -13.12 3.92 0.65
N GLY A 20 -13.27 3.83 1.97
CA GLY A 20 -12.22 4.17 2.93
C GLY A 20 -11.03 3.22 2.92
N GLU A 21 -11.27 1.95 2.57
CA GLU A 21 -10.25 0.90 2.40
C GLU A 21 -9.74 0.87 0.96
N GLN A 22 -9.24 2.04 0.50
CA GLN A 22 -8.61 2.28 -0.79
C GLN A 22 -7.40 3.20 -0.60
N ILE A 23 -6.67 3.53 -1.64
CA ILE A 23 -5.46 4.35 -1.55
C ILE A 23 -5.78 5.83 -1.72
N TYR A 24 -5.38 6.61 -0.74
CA TYR A 24 -5.44 8.07 -0.72
C TYR A 24 -4.05 8.68 -0.71
N PHE A 25 -3.91 9.82 -1.35
CA PHE A 25 -2.69 10.61 -1.31
C PHE A 25 -2.96 12.00 -0.75
N SER A 26 -2.08 12.45 0.14
CA SER A 26 -2.01 13.84 0.58
C SER A 26 -0.59 14.35 0.40
N VAL A 27 -0.43 15.62 0.13
CA VAL A 27 0.87 16.27 -0.05
C VAL A 27 1.08 17.38 0.95
N SER A 28 2.34 17.61 1.31
CA SER A 28 2.73 18.69 2.19
C SER A 28 4.07 19.29 1.74
N ARG A 29 4.27 20.58 2.01
CA ARG A 29 5.57 21.25 1.82
C ARG A 29 6.42 21.28 3.08
N ASP A 30 5.79 21.19 4.24
CA ASP A 30 6.45 21.34 5.54
C ASP A 30 6.32 20.11 6.46
N GLY A 31 5.55 19.10 6.03
CA GLY A 31 5.27 17.89 6.82
C GLY A 31 4.23 18.10 7.94
N LEU A 32 3.68 19.30 8.07
CA LEU A 32 2.70 19.66 9.13
C LEU A 32 1.32 19.98 8.54
N HIS A 33 1.29 20.66 7.41
CA HIS A 33 0.05 21.04 6.73
C HIS A 33 -0.11 20.19 5.47
N TRP A 34 -1.21 19.44 5.41
CA TRP A 34 -1.48 18.45 4.37
C TRP A 34 -2.66 18.86 3.50
N THR A 35 -2.54 18.62 2.22
CA THR A 35 -3.61 18.82 1.24
C THR A 35 -3.91 17.49 0.57
N ASP A 36 -5.18 17.07 0.64
CA ASP A 36 -5.63 15.85 -0.01
C ASP A 36 -5.64 16.02 -1.52
N LEU A 37 -5.13 15.02 -2.22
CA LEU A 37 -5.23 14.93 -3.68
C LEU A 37 -6.58 14.34 -4.10
N ASN A 38 -6.91 14.47 -5.38
CA ASN A 38 -8.14 13.96 -5.98
C ASN A 38 -9.43 14.38 -5.24
N ASN A 39 -9.45 15.61 -4.69
CA ASN A 39 -10.57 16.15 -3.91
C ASN A 39 -10.98 15.25 -2.72
N GLY A 40 -10.01 14.65 -2.04
CA GLY A 40 -10.24 13.76 -0.90
C GLY A 40 -10.90 12.42 -1.25
N LYS A 41 -10.82 12.01 -2.52
CA LYS A 41 -11.26 10.69 -2.99
C LYS A 41 -10.06 9.78 -3.21
N PRO A 42 -10.26 8.45 -3.22
CA PRO A 42 -9.16 7.53 -3.54
C PRO A 42 -8.51 7.86 -4.88
N VAL A 43 -7.19 7.74 -4.92
CA VAL A 43 -6.39 7.86 -6.15
C VAL A 43 -6.19 6.53 -6.84
N LEU A 44 -6.20 5.42 -6.07
CA LEU A 44 -6.15 4.06 -6.59
C LEU A 44 -7.22 3.21 -5.90
N TYR A 45 -7.83 2.34 -6.68
CA TYR A 45 -8.79 1.33 -6.21
C TYR A 45 -8.22 -0.06 -6.46
N SER A 46 -8.39 -0.97 -5.50
CA SER A 46 -8.18 -2.40 -5.74
C SER A 46 -9.48 -3.03 -6.26
N HIS A 47 -9.37 -3.74 -7.37
CA HIS A 47 -10.47 -4.49 -7.99
C HIS A 47 -10.22 -6.00 -7.93
N ILE A 48 -9.16 -6.43 -7.25
CA ILE A 48 -8.75 -7.82 -7.11
C ILE A 48 -8.69 -8.20 -5.63
N GLY A 49 -8.58 -9.49 -5.33
CA GLY A 49 -8.56 -10.00 -3.96
C GLY A 49 -9.82 -9.60 -3.19
N GLU A 50 -9.65 -9.03 -2.02
CA GLU A 50 -10.74 -8.53 -1.16
C GLU A 50 -11.40 -7.26 -1.71
N CYS A 51 -10.91 -6.71 -2.83
CA CYS A 51 -11.36 -5.46 -3.43
C CYS A 51 -11.29 -4.25 -2.47
N GLY A 52 -10.33 -4.26 -1.58
CA GLY A 52 -10.00 -3.20 -0.64
C GLY A 52 -8.59 -3.38 -0.12
N VAL A 53 -7.98 -2.30 0.32
CA VAL A 53 -6.59 -2.31 0.80
C VAL A 53 -6.40 -1.44 2.01
N ARG A 54 -5.45 -1.84 2.86
CA ARG A 54 -5.05 -1.14 4.08
C ARG A 54 -3.52 -1.06 4.15
N ASP A 55 -3.01 -0.25 5.05
CA ASP A 55 -1.58 -0.16 5.39
C ASP A 55 -0.67 0.00 4.17
N PRO A 56 -0.91 0.99 3.29
CA PRO A 56 -0.10 1.17 2.09
C PRO A 56 1.31 1.62 2.43
N PHE A 57 2.30 1.02 1.77
CA PHE A 57 3.71 1.34 1.94
C PHE A 57 4.37 1.59 0.58
N PRO A 58 4.85 2.82 0.31
CA PRO A 58 5.60 3.12 -0.90
C PRO A 58 7.08 2.78 -0.74
N VAL A 59 7.66 2.15 -1.74
CA VAL A 59 9.10 1.84 -1.80
C VAL A 59 9.64 2.15 -3.19
N LYS A 60 10.85 2.70 -3.24
CA LYS A 60 11.57 2.92 -4.50
C LYS A 60 12.62 1.84 -4.69
N ASN A 61 12.66 1.25 -5.87
CA ASN A 61 13.75 0.38 -6.28
C ASN A 61 14.82 1.23 -6.98
N PRO A 62 16.00 1.43 -6.35
CA PRO A 62 17.04 2.26 -6.93
C PRO A 62 17.69 1.66 -8.19
N MET A 63 17.55 0.35 -8.41
CA MET A 63 18.13 -0.34 -9.57
C MET A 63 17.43 0.04 -10.88
N ASN A 64 16.11 0.21 -10.85
CA ASN A 64 15.31 0.56 -12.03
C ASN A 64 14.63 1.93 -11.92
N GLY A 65 14.75 2.61 -10.78
CA GLY A 65 14.16 3.90 -10.51
C GLY A 65 12.64 3.89 -10.31
N ARG A 66 11.99 2.72 -10.36
CA ARG A 66 10.54 2.59 -10.24
C ARG A 66 10.08 2.66 -8.79
N TYR A 67 8.87 3.13 -8.60
CA TYR A 67 8.16 3.12 -7.32
C TYR A 67 7.18 1.96 -7.29
N TYR A 68 7.10 1.33 -6.14
CA TYR A 68 6.14 0.27 -5.84
C TYR A 68 5.30 0.72 -4.65
N LEU A 69 4.00 0.56 -4.76
CA LEU A 69 3.09 0.74 -3.64
C LEU A 69 2.55 -0.64 -3.28
N ILE A 70 2.88 -1.10 -2.10
CA ILE A 70 2.41 -2.38 -1.55
C ILE A 70 1.38 -2.12 -0.46
N ALA A 71 0.38 -2.98 -0.35
CA ALA A 71 -0.68 -2.82 0.63
C ALA A 71 -1.26 -4.16 1.08
N THR A 72 -1.84 -4.19 2.26
CA THR A 72 -2.63 -5.30 2.77
C THR A 72 -3.86 -5.52 1.89
N ASP A 73 -4.09 -6.75 1.45
CA ASP A 73 -5.34 -7.15 0.78
C ASP A 73 -6.41 -7.41 1.85
N LEU A 74 -7.18 -6.39 2.18
CA LEU A 74 -8.18 -6.45 3.25
C LEU A 74 -9.29 -5.43 3.05
N ARG A 75 -10.53 -5.91 3.17
CA ARG A 75 -11.73 -5.08 3.18
C ARG A 75 -12.70 -5.53 4.27
N ILE A 76 -12.78 -4.76 5.33
CA ILE A 76 -13.71 -5.05 6.46
C ILE A 76 -15.13 -4.55 6.14
N GLU A 77 -15.26 -3.41 5.45
CA GLU A 77 -16.58 -2.80 5.14
C GLU A 77 -17.55 -3.76 4.46
N LYS A 78 -17.04 -4.68 3.63
CA LYS A 78 -17.86 -5.68 2.93
C LYS A 78 -17.45 -7.13 3.21
N GLY A 79 -16.54 -7.32 4.15
CA GLY A 79 -16.04 -8.64 4.53
C GLY A 79 -16.90 -9.33 5.61
N GLU A 80 -16.41 -10.46 6.06
CA GLU A 80 -17.03 -11.25 7.15
C GLU A 80 -16.63 -10.78 8.56
N GLY A 81 -15.93 -9.65 8.65
CA GLY A 81 -15.49 -9.04 9.90
C GLY A 81 -14.07 -9.42 10.32
N TRP A 82 -13.62 -8.83 11.41
CA TRP A 82 -12.24 -8.92 11.87
C TRP A 82 -11.78 -10.32 12.23
N GLN A 83 -12.63 -11.12 12.89
CA GLN A 83 -12.25 -12.47 13.26
C GLN A 83 -11.98 -13.34 12.02
N ALA A 84 -12.85 -13.26 11.03
CA ALA A 84 -12.66 -14.00 9.78
C ALA A 84 -11.40 -13.54 9.04
N ALA A 85 -11.14 -12.22 9.02
CA ALA A 85 -9.98 -11.64 8.40
C ALA A 85 -8.65 -12.09 9.06
N GLN A 86 -8.65 -12.33 10.37
CA GLN A 86 -7.48 -12.83 11.11
C GLN A 86 -7.24 -14.33 10.91
N GLU A 87 -8.27 -15.13 10.88
CA GLU A 87 -8.18 -16.59 10.89
C GLU A 87 -8.08 -17.20 9.47
N ARG A 88 -8.72 -16.59 8.51
CA ARG A 88 -8.82 -17.04 7.11
C ARG A 88 -8.81 -15.91 6.09
N GLY A 89 -8.05 -14.85 6.40
CA GLY A 89 -7.88 -13.70 5.53
C GLY A 89 -7.00 -13.96 4.33
N SER A 90 -6.86 -12.95 3.50
CA SER A 90 -5.94 -13.00 2.37
C SER A 90 -4.49 -13.16 2.82
N ARG A 91 -3.73 -13.96 2.10
CA ARG A 91 -2.27 -14.12 2.26
C ARG A 91 -1.49 -13.42 1.17
N ASP A 92 -2.20 -12.60 0.39
CA ASP A 92 -1.63 -11.80 -0.67
C ASP A 92 -1.38 -10.36 -0.20
N ILE A 93 -0.46 -9.71 -0.86
CA ILE A 93 -0.34 -8.25 -0.88
C ILE A 93 -0.79 -7.73 -2.24
N ILE A 94 -1.29 -6.51 -2.29
CA ILE A 94 -1.62 -5.81 -3.52
C ILE A 94 -0.47 -4.87 -3.87
N ILE A 95 -0.09 -4.83 -5.15
CA ILE A 95 1.07 -4.10 -5.64
C ILE A 95 0.66 -3.25 -6.84
N TRP A 96 1.00 -1.97 -6.81
CA TRP A 96 1.01 -1.05 -7.95
C TRP A 96 2.43 -0.63 -8.26
N GLU A 97 2.71 -0.34 -9.53
CA GLU A 97 3.99 0.20 -9.99
C GLU A 97 3.81 1.55 -10.68
N SER A 98 4.80 2.43 -10.52
CA SER A 98 4.83 3.74 -11.17
C SER A 98 6.27 4.19 -11.44
N GLU A 99 6.45 4.98 -12.49
CA GLU A 99 7.73 5.64 -12.78
C GLU A 99 7.81 7.04 -12.16
N ASP A 100 6.68 7.66 -11.85
CA ASP A 100 6.61 9.08 -11.52
C ASP A 100 5.71 9.42 -10.31
N LEU A 101 5.10 8.41 -9.63
CA LEU A 101 4.12 8.57 -8.55
C LEU A 101 2.79 9.20 -8.98
N VAL A 102 2.60 9.45 -10.26
CA VAL A 102 1.39 10.05 -10.84
C VAL A 102 0.62 9.04 -11.69
N HIS A 103 1.34 8.33 -12.55
CA HIS A 103 0.78 7.32 -13.43
C HIS A 103 1.10 5.93 -12.87
N TRP A 104 0.05 5.19 -12.54
CA TRP A 104 0.16 3.88 -11.92
C TRP A 104 -0.29 2.78 -12.87
N GLU A 105 0.48 1.72 -12.94
CA GLU A 105 0.11 0.51 -13.67
C GLU A 105 -1.06 -0.18 -12.94
N LYS A 106 -1.74 -1.09 -13.66
CA LYS A 106 -2.80 -1.90 -13.07
C LYS A 106 -2.26 -2.73 -11.91
N GLU A 107 -3.05 -2.80 -10.84
CA GLU A 107 -2.71 -3.59 -9.66
C GLU A 107 -2.52 -5.09 -9.98
N ARG A 108 -1.65 -5.73 -9.21
CA ARG A 108 -1.50 -7.18 -9.16
C ARG A 108 -1.42 -7.66 -7.73
N SER A 109 -1.72 -8.92 -7.50
CA SER A 109 -1.51 -9.57 -6.20
C SER A 109 -0.29 -10.48 -6.22
N HIS A 110 0.27 -10.70 -5.04
CA HIS A 110 1.33 -11.68 -4.83
C HIS A 110 1.16 -12.35 -3.48
N THR A 111 1.16 -13.68 -3.47
CA THR A 111 1.06 -14.46 -2.24
C THR A 111 2.41 -14.46 -1.52
N VAL A 112 2.44 -13.89 -0.32
CA VAL A 112 3.64 -13.82 0.52
C VAL A 112 3.47 -14.60 1.84
N GLY A 113 2.25 -14.87 2.25
CA GLY A 113 1.95 -15.65 3.45
C GLY A 113 2.26 -17.14 3.27
N ILE A 114 2.81 -17.76 4.31
CA ILE A 114 2.95 -19.20 4.37
C ILE A 114 1.55 -19.86 4.42
N ARG A 115 1.48 -21.15 4.10
CA ARG A 115 0.20 -21.88 3.99
C ARG A 115 -0.64 -21.84 5.27
N GLU A 116 0.02 -21.82 6.42
CA GLU A 116 -0.59 -21.85 7.75
C GLU A 116 -0.97 -20.46 8.28
N ALA A 117 -0.56 -19.38 7.60
CA ALA A 117 -0.90 -18.01 8.01
C ALA A 117 -2.40 -17.76 7.90
N GLY A 118 -2.98 -17.21 8.95
CA GLY A 118 -4.38 -16.78 8.97
C GLY A 118 -4.61 -15.47 8.18
N CYS A 119 -3.58 -14.63 8.10
CA CYS A 119 -3.60 -13.37 7.36
C CYS A 119 -2.17 -12.89 7.07
N VAL A 120 -2.04 -11.88 6.23
CA VAL A 120 -0.82 -11.13 5.96
C VAL A 120 -1.14 -9.64 5.95
N TRP A 121 -0.65 -8.91 6.92
CA TRP A 121 -1.00 -7.50 7.11
C TRP A 121 0.23 -6.59 7.19
N ALA A 122 -0.02 -5.31 6.93
CA ALA A 122 0.94 -4.22 7.06
C ALA A 122 2.30 -4.52 6.40
N PRO A 123 2.33 -4.74 5.07
CA PRO A 123 3.57 -5.00 4.38
C PRO A 123 4.47 -3.77 4.41
N GLU A 124 5.74 -3.98 4.71
CA GLU A 124 6.80 -2.98 4.62
C GLU A 124 7.95 -3.56 3.82
N ALA A 125 8.67 -2.73 3.09
CA ALA A 125 9.81 -3.17 2.31
C ALA A 125 10.98 -2.18 2.38
N VAL A 126 12.18 -2.73 2.36
CA VAL A 126 13.42 -1.97 2.27
C VAL A 126 14.29 -2.59 1.18
N PHE A 127 14.92 -1.75 0.36
CA PHE A 127 15.86 -2.24 -0.63
C PHE A 127 17.20 -2.55 0.05
N ASP A 128 17.67 -3.78 -0.11
CA ASP A 128 18.97 -4.24 0.34
C ASP A 128 19.98 -4.10 -0.79
N GLU A 129 20.97 -3.23 -0.61
CA GLU A 129 21.99 -2.96 -1.64
C GLU A 129 22.97 -4.13 -1.82
N GLU A 130 23.21 -4.92 -0.79
CA GLU A 130 24.12 -6.07 -0.86
C GLU A 130 23.48 -7.22 -1.63
N GLU A 131 22.22 -7.54 -1.30
CA GLU A 131 21.46 -8.60 -1.95
C GLU A 131 20.82 -8.17 -3.28
N GLN A 132 20.83 -6.88 -3.59
CA GLN A 132 20.19 -6.28 -4.79
C GLN A 132 18.69 -6.66 -4.90
N ALA A 133 18.01 -6.71 -3.76
CA ALA A 133 16.62 -7.14 -3.63
C ALA A 133 15.88 -6.33 -2.58
N CYS A 134 14.55 -6.31 -2.65
CA CYS A 134 13.74 -5.78 -1.57
C CYS A 134 13.48 -6.86 -0.51
N LEU A 135 13.81 -6.55 0.74
CA LEU A 135 13.38 -7.32 1.89
C LEU A 135 11.97 -6.89 2.26
N LEU A 136 11.05 -7.84 2.28
CA LEU A 136 9.65 -7.63 2.63
C LEU A 136 9.38 -8.11 4.05
N TYR A 137 8.70 -7.28 4.83
CA TYR A 137 8.19 -7.61 6.15
C TYR A 137 6.68 -7.52 6.17
N THR A 138 6.04 -8.37 6.95
CA THR A 138 4.62 -8.30 7.27
C THR A 138 4.43 -8.50 8.78
N SER A 139 3.29 -8.07 9.33
CA SER A 139 2.98 -8.38 10.72
C SER A 139 2.88 -9.91 10.89
N PRO A 140 3.38 -10.44 12.01
CA PRO A 140 3.22 -11.87 12.28
C PRO A 140 1.72 -12.22 12.41
N SER A 141 1.33 -13.32 11.81
CA SER A 141 0.02 -13.92 12.08
C SER A 141 -0.01 -14.43 13.52
N PRO A 142 -1.06 -14.15 14.29
CA PRO A 142 -1.20 -14.72 15.64
C PRO A 142 -1.36 -16.24 15.62
#